data_a7152bcc0a79e11acb707f7027184821
#
_entry.id   a7152bcc0a79e11acb707f7027184821
#
_cell.length_a   1.000
_cell.length_b   1.000
_cell.length_c   1.000
_cell.angle_alpha   90.00
_cell.angle_beta   90.00
_cell.angle_gamma   90.00
#
_symmetry.space_group_name_H-M   'P 1'
#
loop_
_entity.id
_entity.type
_entity.pdbx_description
1 polymer ?
#
loop_
_entity_poly.entity_id
_entity_poly.type
_entity_poly.pdbx_seq_one_letter_code
_entity_poly.pdbx_strand_id
1 'polypeptide(L)'
;VWPAAGPLLSVLVEDRHLPLPDNSVDRLLLVHSLEATDRPATLLREVWRVLVPEGRLLIVAPNRRSVWARIDATPFGHGRPYSRSQLERLLVDNLFTPVSWGTALHMPPLDRRMVLKSAPAWERIGQKLWPAFGGVLLVEARKEVMAPIGGKRAAVRALRELVTVRREPIQGKTKELR
;
A
#
# COMPACT_ATOMS: atom_id res chain seq x y z
N VAL A 1 -23.40 22.78 -1.95
CA VAL A 1 -22.72 21.93 -2.94
C VAL A 1 -21.28 22.35 -3.02
N TRP A 2 -20.41 21.47 -2.72
CA TRP A 2 -18.96 21.68 -2.76
C TRP A 2 -18.38 20.84 -3.90
N PRO A 3 -17.43 21.36 -4.64
CA PRO A 3 -16.80 22.66 -4.55
C PRO A 3 -17.53 23.74 -5.37
N ALA A 4 -17.27 25.02 -5.01
CA ALA A 4 -17.62 26.12 -5.87
C ALA A 4 -16.94 26.00 -7.22
N ALA A 5 -17.54 26.58 -8.26
CA ALA A 5 -17.06 26.49 -9.64
C ALA A 5 -15.55 26.76 -9.76
N GLY A 6 -14.82 25.78 -10.25
CA GLY A 6 -13.39 25.82 -10.51
C GLY A 6 -13.08 25.23 -11.88
N PRO A 7 -11.85 25.37 -12.38
CA PRO A 7 -11.46 24.84 -13.69
C PRO A 7 -11.43 23.31 -13.73
N LEU A 8 -11.54 22.64 -12.58
CA LEU A 8 -11.55 21.19 -12.46
C LEU A 8 -12.93 20.71 -12.05
N LEU A 9 -13.37 19.62 -12.65
CA LEU A 9 -14.61 18.95 -12.25
C LEU A 9 -14.40 18.28 -10.90
N SER A 10 -15.34 18.51 -9.97
CA SER A 10 -15.36 17.86 -8.67
C SER A 10 -16.78 17.41 -8.36
N VAL A 11 -16.88 16.27 -7.69
CA VAL A 11 -18.16 15.68 -7.34
C VAL A 11 -18.03 15.00 -5.97
N LEU A 12 -19.05 15.13 -5.15
CA LEU A 12 -19.18 14.38 -3.91
C LEU A 12 -19.87 13.06 -4.22
N VAL A 13 -19.22 11.96 -3.89
CA VAL A 13 -19.71 10.61 -4.18
C VAL A 13 -19.59 9.71 -2.96
N GLU A 14 -20.37 8.64 -2.95
CA GLU A 14 -20.19 7.55 -1.99
C GLU A 14 -19.09 6.60 -2.46
N ASP A 15 -18.37 5.99 -1.51
CA ASP A 15 -17.29 5.02 -1.76
C ASP A 15 -17.71 3.81 -2.61
N ARG A 16 -19.02 3.57 -2.72
CA ARG A 16 -19.59 2.40 -3.39
C ARG A 16 -19.93 2.64 -4.87
N HIS A 17 -19.98 3.92 -5.27
CA HIS A 17 -20.42 4.29 -6.62
C HIS A 17 -19.64 5.50 -7.11
N LEU A 18 -18.60 5.25 -7.88
CA LEU A 18 -17.92 6.30 -8.63
C LEU A 18 -18.73 6.61 -9.90
N PRO A 19 -19.07 7.87 -10.19
CA PRO A 19 -19.84 8.26 -11.36
C PRO A 19 -18.99 8.24 -12.64
N LEU A 20 -18.29 7.14 -12.85
CA LEU A 20 -17.40 6.90 -13.97
C LEU A 20 -17.75 5.56 -14.63
N PRO A 21 -17.71 5.47 -15.97
CA PRO A 21 -17.94 4.21 -16.70
C PRO A 21 -16.88 3.15 -16.33
N ASP A 22 -17.20 1.89 -16.62
CA ASP A 22 -16.26 0.79 -16.49
C ASP A 22 -15.09 0.98 -17.46
N ASN A 23 -13.88 0.66 -17.00
CA ASN A 23 -12.66 0.71 -17.79
C ASN A 23 -12.44 2.06 -18.53
N SER A 24 -12.67 3.17 -17.84
CA SER A 24 -12.61 4.51 -18.41
C SER A 24 -11.45 5.37 -17.91
N VAL A 25 -10.70 4.88 -16.90
CA VAL A 25 -9.65 5.65 -16.23
C VAL A 25 -8.32 4.90 -16.33
N ASP A 26 -7.28 5.55 -16.86
CA ASP A 26 -5.94 4.96 -16.96
C ASP A 26 -5.19 5.01 -15.63
N ARG A 27 -5.35 6.10 -14.88
CA ARG A 27 -4.65 6.33 -13.61
C ARG A 27 -5.59 6.93 -12.59
N LEU A 28 -5.58 6.36 -11.38
CA LEU A 28 -6.39 6.83 -10.27
C LEU A 28 -5.52 7.05 -9.05
N LEU A 29 -5.77 8.15 -8.33
CA LEU A 29 -5.09 8.49 -7.10
C LEU A 29 -6.08 8.48 -5.94
N LEU A 30 -5.81 7.67 -4.92
CA LEU A 30 -6.50 7.67 -3.64
C LEU A 30 -5.62 8.35 -2.59
N VAL A 31 -6.08 9.49 -2.08
CA VAL A 31 -5.38 10.21 -1.01
C VAL A 31 -6.25 10.19 0.23
N HIS A 32 -5.77 9.57 1.29
CA HIS A 32 -6.44 9.51 2.59
C HIS A 32 -7.88 8.98 2.52
N SER A 33 -8.16 8.07 1.58
CA SER A 33 -9.51 7.52 1.37
C SER A 33 -9.69 6.17 2.06
N LEU A 34 -8.63 5.32 2.07
CA LEU A 34 -8.74 3.96 2.60
C LEU A 34 -8.89 3.89 4.12
N GLU A 35 -8.26 4.80 4.85
CA GLU A 35 -8.38 4.88 6.31
C GLU A 35 -9.69 5.51 6.78
N ALA A 36 -10.33 6.29 5.90
CA ALA A 36 -11.58 7.00 6.20
C ALA A 36 -12.81 6.13 5.96
N THR A 37 -12.71 5.09 5.10
CA THR A 37 -13.84 4.21 4.80
C THR A 37 -13.93 3.02 5.75
N ASP A 38 -15.15 2.65 6.12
CA ASP A 38 -15.42 1.41 6.86
C ASP A 38 -15.29 0.16 5.99
N ARG A 39 -15.35 0.32 4.66
CA ARG A 39 -15.39 -0.78 3.70
C ARG A 39 -14.34 -0.62 2.59
N PRO A 40 -13.05 -0.68 2.92
CA PRO A 40 -11.98 -0.44 1.95
C PRO A 40 -11.98 -1.41 0.76
N ALA A 41 -12.43 -2.65 0.96
CA ALA A 41 -12.57 -3.61 -0.14
C ALA A 41 -13.66 -3.20 -1.14
N THR A 42 -14.75 -2.56 -0.69
CA THR A 42 -15.81 -2.07 -1.57
C THR A 42 -15.32 -0.90 -2.41
N LEU A 43 -14.60 0.05 -1.80
CA LEU A 43 -13.96 1.15 -2.51
C LEU A 43 -12.97 0.62 -3.56
N LEU A 44 -12.12 -0.34 -3.22
CA LEU A 44 -11.15 -0.92 -4.16
C LEU A 44 -11.82 -1.67 -5.31
N ARG A 45 -12.96 -2.31 -5.11
CA ARG A 45 -13.74 -2.91 -6.21
C ARG A 45 -14.26 -1.88 -7.19
N GLU A 46 -14.75 -0.74 -6.69
CA GLU A 46 -15.18 0.37 -7.54
C GLU A 46 -14.01 0.98 -8.31
N VAL A 47 -12.87 1.18 -7.65
CA VAL A 47 -11.63 1.60 -8.29
C VAL A 47 -11.20 0.61 -9.38
N TRP A 48 -11.29 -0.69 -9.08
CA TRP A 48 -10.99 -1.74 -10.06
C TRP A 48 -11.94 -1.69 -11.27
N ARG A 49 -13.24 -1.48 -11.05
CA ARG A 49 -14.25 -1.38 -12.10
C ARG A 49 -13.93 -0.24 -13.07
N VAL A 50 -13.62 0.94 -12.57
CA VAL A 50 -13.40 2.14 -13.39
C VAL A 50 -12.04 2.18 -14.07
N LEU A 51 -11.01 1.54 -13.52
CA LEU A 51 -9.69 1.48 -14.13
C LEU A 51 -9.70 0.61 -15.40
N VAL A 52 -9.00 1.03 -16.44
CA VAL A 52 -8.73 0.20 -17.62
C VAL A 52 -7.90 -1.03 -17.26
N PRO A 53 -7.89 -2.10 -18.08
CA PRO A 53 -6.92 -3.19 -17.95
C PRO A 53 -5.49 -2.64 -17.86
N GLU A 54 -4.70 -3.16 -16.92
CA GLU A 54 -3.33 -2.69 -16.64
C GLU A 54 -3.24 -1.24 -16.11
N GLY A 55 -4.38 -0.60 -15.83
CA GLY A 55 -4.46 0.75 -15.26
C GLY A 55 -3.74 0.86 -13.92
N ARG A 56 -3.30 2.06 -13.57
CA ARG A 56 -2.48 2.33 -12.39
C ARG A 56 -3.28 2.98 -11.28
N LEU A 57 -3.10 2.45 -10.09
CA LEU A 57 -3.63 2.98 -8.84
C LEU A 57 -2.48 3.47 -7.97
N LEU A 58 -2.48 4.76 -7.61
CA LEU A 58 -1.59 5.31 -6.61
C LEU A 58 -2.37 5.55 -5.32
N ILE A 59 -1.83 5.09 -4.20
CA ILE A 59 -2.44 5.24 -2.88
C ILE A 59 -1.50 5.97 -1.96
N VAL A 60 -2.04 6.94 -1.23
CA VAL A 60 -1.40 7.63 -0.12
C VAL A 60 -2.24 7.33 1.13
N ALA A 61 -1.67 6.60 2.08
CA ALA A 61 -2.34 6.21 3.31
C ALA A 61 -1.45 6.43 4.54
N PRO A 62 -2.00 6.72 5.72
CA PRO A 62 -1.23 6.87 6.95
C PRO A 62 -0.50 5.59 7.31
N ASN A 63 0.76 5.73 7.69
CA ASN A 63 1.61 4.63 8.12
C ASN A 63 1.42 4.36 9.62
N ARG A 64 0.87 3.21 9.95
CA ARG A 64 0.64 2.76 11.34
C ARG A 64 1.92 2.73 12.19
N ARG A 65 3.09 2.59 11.58
CA ARG A 65 4.37 2.54 12.29
C ARG A 65 4.96 3.93 12.57
N SER A 66 4.40 4.98 12.01
CA SER A 66 4.89 6.35 12.15
C SER A 66 4.51 6.96 13.51
N VAL A 67 5.27 7.96 13.91
CA VAL A 67 4.95 8.79 15.07
C VAL A 67 3.67 9.60 14.81
N TRP A 68 3.43 10.01 13.58
CA TRP A 68 2.26 10.76 13.17
C TRP A 68 0.94 10.03 13.45
N ALA A 69 0.91 8.71 13.27
CA ALA A 69 -0.27 7.89 13.51
C ALA A 69 -0.57 7.64 15.00
N ARG A 70 0.30 8.10 15.91
CA ARG A 70 0.16 7.95 17.37
C ARG A 70 -0.27 9.24 18.08
N ILE A 71 -0.40 10.33 17.35
CA ILE A 71 -0.73 11.64 17.89
C ILE A 71 -2.13 12.01 17.40
N ASP A 72 -3.12 11.94 18.28
CA ASP A 72 -4.52 12.23 17.98
C ASP A 72 -4.76 13.66 17.47
N ALA A 73 -3.86 14.59 17.82
CA ALA A 73 -3.92 15.97 17.33
C ALA A 73 -3.53 16.12 15.84
N THR A 74 -3.06 15.06 15.19
CA THR A 74 -2.74 15.09 13.77
C THR A 74 -3.85 14.47 12.92
N PRO A 75 -4.05 14.92 11.67
CA PRO A 75 -5.01 14.31 10.76
C PRO A 75 -4.75 12.80 10.54
N PHE A 76 -3.52 12.33 10.76
CA PHE A 76 -3.09 10.95 10.58
C PHE A 76 -3.39 10.05 11.79
N GLY A 77 -3.76 10.63 12.95
CA GLY A 77 -4.20 9.91 14.13
C GLY A 77 -5.65 9.43 14.03
N HIS A 78 -6.43 10.01 13.12
CA HIS A 78 -7.82 9.62 12.89
C HIS A 78 -7.92 8.54 11.80
N GLY A 79 -8.95 7.67 11.91
CA GLY A 79 -9.18 6.58 10.96
C GLY A 79 -8.37 5.32 11.28
N ARG A 80 -8.16 4.48 10.26
CA ARG A 80 -7.49 3.18 10.39
C ARG A 80 -6.15 3.18 9.65
N PRO A 81 -5.04 3.58 10.28
CA PRO A 81 -3.75 3.59 9.62
C PRO A 81 -3.31 2.16 9.24
N TYR A 82 -2.61 2.04 8.13
CA TYR A 82 -2.17 0.76 7.58
C TYR A 82 -0.68 0.47 7.87
N SER A 83 -0.36 -0.79 8.09
CA SER A 83 1.00 -1.27 7.89
C SER A 83 1.19 -1.65 6.41
N ARG A 84 2.44 -1.66 5.93
CA ARG A 84 2.75 -2.07 4.55
C ARG A 84 2.16 -3.44 4.23
N SER A 85 2.31 -4.43 5.12
CA SER A 85 1.81 -5.79 4.90
C SER A 85 0.28 -5.89 4.92
N GLN A 86 -0.42 -5.02 5.67
CA GLN A 86 -1.88 -4.95 5.65
C GLN A 86 -2.36 -4.37 4.32
N LEU A 87 -1.75 -3.27 3.87
CA LEU A 87 -2.11 -2.62 2.61
C LEU A 87 -1.80 -3.52 1.41
N GLU A 88 -0.66 -4.22 1.43
CA GLU A 88 -0.29 -5.19 0.39
C GLU A 88 -1.33 -6.32 0.29
N ARG A 89 -1.72 -6.91 1.42
CA ARG A 89 -2.77 -7.95 1.42
C ARG A 89 -4.09 -7.43 0.90
N LEU A 90 -4.51 -6.26 1.37
CA LEU A 90 -5.76 -5.63 0.91
C LEU A 90 -5.77 -5.41 -0.60
N LEU A 91 -4.66 -4.97 -1.19
CA LEU A 91 -4.52 -4.78 -2.63
C LEU A 91 -4.59 -6.09 -3.39
N VAL A 92 -3.82 -7.09 -2.98
CA VAL A 92 -3.77 -8.41 -3.64
C VAL A 92 -5.13 -9.12 -3.56
N ASP A 93 -5.81 -9.04 -2.42
CA ASP A 93 -7.13 -9.64 -2.23
C ASP A 93 -8.22 -8.97 -3.11
N ASN A 94 -7.95 -7.72 -3.59
CA ASN A 94 -8.82 -6.99 -4.51
C ASN A 94 -8.26 -6.87 -5.94
N LEU A 95 -7.41 -7.82 -6.36
CA LEU A 95 -6.89 -7.94 -7.72
C LEU A 95 -6.02 -6.76 -8.18
N PHE A 96 -5.26 -6.20 -7.26
CA PHE A 96 -4.21 -5.24 -7.55
C PHE A 96 -2.84 -5.83 -7.24
N THR A 97 -1.90 -5.67 -8.16
CA THR A 97 -0.50 -6.05 -7.97
C THR A 97 0.32 -4.82 -7.60
N PRO A 98 0.86 -4.74 -6.36
CA PRO A 98 1.76 -3.65 -5.99
C PRO A 98 3.02 -3.68 -6.85
N VAL A 99 3.36 -2.53 -7.45
CA VAL A 99 4.51 -2.36 -8.35
C VAL A 99 5.65 -1.66 -7.64
N SER A 100 5.36 -0.58 -6.92
CA SER A 100 6.37 0.19 -6.20
C SER A 100 5.85 0.65 -4.84
N TRP A 101 6.79 0.89 -3.93
CA TRP A 101 6.51 1.37 -2.57
C TRP A 101 7.41 2.54 -2.24
N GLY A 102 6.83 3.50 -1.56
CA GLY A 102 7.54 4.64 -1.00
C GLY A 102 6.99 5.01 0.37
N THR A 103 7.69 5.89 1.03
CA THR A 103 7.24 6.55 2.26
C THR A 103 7.58 8.03 2.16
N ALA A 104 6.77 8.84 2.78
CA ALA A 104 6.99 10.29 2.86
C ALA A 104 6.60 10.79 4.26
N LEU A 105 6.81 12.08 4.49
CA LEU A 105 6.54 12.74 5.76
C LEU A 105 7.44 12.20 6.88
N HIS A 106 8.77 12.26 6.67
CA HIS A 106 9.78 11.86 7.66
C HIS A 106 10.07 12.96 8.70
N MET A 107 9.51 14.13 8.51
CA MET A 107 9.60 15.23 9.45
C MET A 107 8.88 14.89 10.76
N PRO A 108 9.46 15.23 11.93
CA PRO A 108 8.76 15.05 13.21
C PRO A 108 7.52 15.96 13.28
N PRO A 109 6.44 15.53 13.95
CA PRO A 109 5.20 16.31 14.12
C PRO A 109 5.37 17.43 15.15
N LEU A 110 6.24 18.39 14.86
CA LEU A 110 6.52 19.54 15.70
C LEU A 110 6.04 20.82 15.01
N ASP A 111 5.19 21.54 15.69
CA ASP A 111 4.57 22.77 15.18
C ASP A 111 5.49 24.00 15.36
N ARG A 112 6.75 23.88 14.93
CA ARG A 112 7.73 24.96 14.98
C ARG A 112 8.12 25.41 13.58
N ARG A 113 8.05 26.72 13.33
CA ARG A 113 8.41 27.33 12.02
C ARG A 113 9.80 26.92 11.52
N MET A 114 10.77 26.69 12.41
CA MET A 114 12.10 26.21 12.06
C MET A 114 12.08 24.79 11.48
N VAL A 115 11.23 23.90 12.02
CA VAL A 115 11.10 22.52 11.55
C VAL A 115 10.44 22.49 10.17
N LEU A 116 9.45 23.34 9.94
CA LEU A 116 8.81 23.49 8.62
C LEU A 116 9.79 23.98 7.54
N LYS A 117 10.65 24.94 7.87
CA LYS A 117 11.68 25.42 6.94
C LYS A 117 12.74 24.37 6.60
N SER A 118 12.99 23.42 7.48
CA SER A 118 13.93 22.33 7.29
C SER A 118 13.29 21.04 6.76
N ALA A 119 11.99 21.04 6.43
CA ALA A 119 11.27 19.87 5.92
C ALA A 119 11.96 19.13 4.76
N PRO A 120 12.54 19.80 3.74
CA PRO A 120 13.24 19.09 2.67
C PRO A 120 14.50 18.36 3.13
N ALA A 121 15.16 18.84 4.20
CA ALA A 121 16.31 18.16 4.79
C ALA A 121 15.88 16.93 5.57
N TRP A 122 14.82 17.05 6.37
CA TRP A 122 14.23 15.92 7.11
C TRP A 122 13.77 14.81 6.17
N GLU A 123 13.14 15.18 5.06
CA GLU A 123 12.67 14.23 4.06
C GLU A 123 13.85 13.43 3.45
N ARG A 124 14.90 14.10 3.01
CA ARG A 124 16.11 13.47 2.45
C ARG A 124 16.83 12.57 3.45
N ILE A 125 16.99 13.03 4.69
CA ILE A 125 17.66 12.28 5.75
C ILE A 125 16.80 11.11 6.19
N GLY A 126 15.51 11.32 6.40
CA GLY A 126 14.56 10.32 6.85
C GLY A 126 14.39 9.17 5.87
N GLN A 127 14.33 9.47 4.56
CA GLN A 127 14.28 8.43 3.51
C GLN A 127 15.51 7.51 3.55
N LYS A 128 16.69 8.02 3.90
CA LYS A 128 17.91 7.22 3.99
C LYS A 128 18.05 6.46 5.30
N LEU A 129 17.75 7.10 6.43
CA LEU A 129 18.04 6.55 7.76
C LEU A 129 16.84 5.79 8.35
N TRP A 130 15.61 6.24 8.08
CA TRP A 130 14.39 5.66 8.66
C TRP A 130 13.28 5.47 7.65
N PRO A 131 13.48 4.76 6.53
CA PRO A 131 12.48 4.63 5.46
C PRO A 131 11.17 4.00 5.94
N ALA A 132 11.20 3.18 6.99
CA ALA A 132 10.02 2.51 7.52
C ALA A 132 9.11 3.39 8.40
N PHE A 133 9.56 4.58 8.80
CA PHE A 133 8.88 5.43 9.79
C PHE A 133 8.27 6.72 9.20
N GLY A 134 8.29 6.87 7.89
CA GLY A 134 7.58 7.97 7.23
C GLY A 134 6.11 8.01 7.64
N GLY A 135 5.53 9.21 7.75
CA GLY A 135 4.15 9.44 8.18
C GLY A 135 3.12 8.79 7.29
N VAL A 136 3.41 8.68 6.00
CA VAL A 136 2.53 8.06 5.01
C VAL A 136 3.24 6.97 4.21
N LEU A 137 2.45 5.99 3.80
CA LEU A 137 2.79 4.97 2.83
C LEU A 137 2.33 5.44 1.45
N LEU A 138 3.20 5.29 0.47
CA LEU A 138 2.92 5.47 -0.93
C LEU A 138 3.00 4.11 -1.60
N VAL A 139 2.00 3.72 -2.35
CA VAL A 139 2.03 2.50 -3.14
C VAL A 139 1.47 2.75 -4.52
N GLU A 140 2.21 2.36 -5.52
CA GLU A 140 1.71 2.21 -6.88
C GLU A 140 1.33 0.76 -7.09
N ALA A 141 0.11 0.53 -7.54
CA ALA A 141 -0.41 -0.79 -7.86
C ALA A 141 -1.01 -0.81 -9.28
N ARG A 142 -1.05 -1.97 -9.89
CA ARG A 142 -1.58 -2.19 -11.23
C ARG A 142 -2.83 -3.06 -11.12
N LYS A 143 -3.87 -2.71 -11.89
CA LYS A 143 -5.05 -3.56 -12.05
C LYS A 143 -4.66 -4.86 -12.73
N GLU A 144 -4.96 -5.99 -12.13
CA GLU A 144 -4.72 -7.31 -12.70
C GLU A 144 -6.02 -7.86 -13.29
N VAL A 145 -6.02 -8.14 -14.60
CA VAL A 145 -7.19 -8.67 -15.31
C VAL A 145 -7.15 -10.20 -15.38
N MET A 146 -5.94 -10.78 -15.40
CA MET A 146 -5.73 -12.21 -15.29
C MET A 146 -5.09 -12.52 -13.95
N ALA A 147 -5.85 -13.14 -13.04
CA ALA A 147 -5.23 -13.79 -11.90
C ALA A 147 -4.33 -14.91 -12.43
N PRO A 148 -3.01 -14.94 -12.14
CA PRO A 148 -2.18 -16.05 -12.56
C PRO A 148 -2.74 -17.33 -11.93
N ILE A 149 -3.11 -18.28 -12.76
CA ILE A 149 -3.51 -19.62 -12.32
C ILE A 149 -2.29 -20.22 -11.61
N GLY A 150 -2.28 -20.21 -10.28
CA GLY A 150 -1.11 -20.55 -9.47
C GLY A 150 -0.45 -19.32 -8.87
N GLY A 151 -1.18 -18.60 -7.99
CA GLY A 151 -0.70 -17.37 -7.38
C GLY A 151 0.67 -17.55 -6.70
N LYS A 152 1.43 -16.46 -6.59
CA LYS A 152 2.75 -16.37 -5.93
C LYS A 152 2.81 -17.09 -4.56
N ARG A 153 1.68 -17.28 -3.89
CA ARG A 153 1.57 -18.11 -2.67
C ARG A 153 1.83 -19.60 -2.96
N ALA A 154 1.37 -20.14 -4.09
CA ALA A 154 1.65 -21.53 -4.47
C ALA A 154 3.12 -21.69 -4.88
N ALA A 155 3.69 -20.74 -5.61
CA ALA A 155 5.11 -20.75 -5.99
C ALA A 155 6.05 -20.59 -4.78
N VAL A 156 5.73 -19.69 -3.83
CA VAL A 156 6.51 -19.53 -2.59
C VAL A 156 6.36 -20.75 -1.67
N ARG A 157 5.19 -21.39 -1.63
CA ARG A 157 4.99 -22.63 -0.89
C ARG A 157 5.76 -23.79 -1.51
N ALA A 158 5.71 -23.95 -2.83
CA ALA A 158 6.48 -24.96 -3.57
C ALA A 158 7.99 -24.75 -3.42
N LEU A 159 8.49 -23.50 -3.48
CA LEU A 159 9.89 -23.17 -3.22
C LEU A 159 10.31 -23.48 -1.77
N ARG A 160 9.45 -23.23 -0.78
CA ARG A 160 9.72 -23.61 0.62
C ARG A 160 9.78 -25.13 0.78
N GLU A 161 8.90 -25.88 0.16
CA GLU A 161 8.90 -27.34 0.19
C GLU A 161 10.16 -27.91 -0.47
N LEU A 162 10.58 -27.38 -1.61
CA LEU A 162 11.83 -27.78 -2.30
C LEU A 162 13.09 -27.51 -1.47
N VAL A 163 13.13 -26.41 -0.73
CA VAL A 163 14.26 -26.06 0.15
C VAL A 163 14.29 -26.94 1.40
N THR A 164 13.15 -27.41 1.87
CA THR A 164 13.07 -28.28 3.07
C THR A 164 13.49 -29.73 2.76
N VAL A 165 13.17 -30.23 1.57
CA VAL A 165 13.54 -31.59 1.13
C VAL A 165 15.07 -31.76 0.96
N ARG A 166 15.84 -30.68 0.75
CA ARG A 166 17.29 -30.73 0.55
C ARG A 166 18.12 -30.81 1.85
N ARG A 167 17.50 -30.94 3.01
CA ARG A 167 18.17 -31.02 4.33
C ARG A 167 18.03 -32.35 5.05
N GLU A 168 17.92 -33.47 4.34
CA GLU A 168 18.10 -34.76 4.99
C GLU A 168 19.61 -35.05 5.15
N PRO A 169 20.10 -35.32 6.37
CA PRO A 169 21.49 -35.68 6.59
C PRO A 169 21.75 -37.10 6.03
N ILE A 170 22.79 -37.21 5.24
CA ILE A 170 23.33 -38.52 4.77
C ILE A 170 23.76 -39.29 6.02
N GLN A 171 22.99 -40.31 6.40
CA GLN A 171 23.41 -41.28 7.40
C GLN A 171 24.50 -42.17 6.78
N GLY A 172 25.73 -41.93 7.20
CA GLY A 172 26.86 -42.79 6.87
C GLY A 172 26.68 -44.18 7.47
N LYS A 173 26.52 -45.20 6.60
CA LYS A 173 26.67 -46.60 7.00
C LYS A 173 28.16 -46.89 7.19
N THR A 174 28.63 -46.94 8.43
CA THR A 174 29.90 -47.55 8.75
C THR A 174 29.76 -49.07 8.67
N LYS A 175 30.39 -49.69 7.64
CA LYS A 175 30.56 -51.12 7.57
C LYS A 175 31.78 -51.49 8.41
N GLU A 176 31.53 -52.16 9.50
CA GLU A 176 32.57 -52.94 10.17
C GLU A 176 32.99 -54.11 9.28
N LEU A 177 34.27 -54.18 8.98
CA LEU A 177 34.97 -55.35 8.44
C LEU A 177 35.62 -56.06 9.58
N ARG A 178 35.25 -57.27 9.77
CA ARG A 178 36.02 -58.31 10.45
C ARG A 178 36.11 -59.53 9.54
#